data_3885e6066d1c3a1eb68b97c6c9bc2154
#
_entry.id   3885e6066d1c3a1eb68b97c6c9bc2154
#
_cell.length_a   1.000
_cell.length_b   1.000
_cell.length_c   1.000
_cell.angle_alpha   90.00
_cell.angle_beta   90.00
_cell.angle_gamma   90.00
#
_symmetry.space_group_name_H-M   'P 1'
#
loop_
_entity.id
_entity.type
_entity.pdbx_description
1 polymer ?
#
loop_
_entity_poly.entity_id
_entity_poly.type
_entity_poly.pdbx_seq_one_letter_code
_entity_poly.pdbx_strand_id
1 'polypeptide(L)'
;EYGIQNINTQHFFDKWDLYDRLSKVATVLPHLPVTAKAHDVTNIFQMLNRYGRVYVKTRRGSCGLGVIRIEKITDDTFRYYYSRSGELFSELFSASELTAVISRYFGRMPFIVQKQIDLLKKDQSIIDFRREVQKNGDGRLVITGTTARIGKPHSPIASNTRMEDYYPIDQFLE
;
A
#
# COMPACT_ATOMS: atom_id res chain seq x y z
N GLU A 1 -10.51 -9.31 -37.39
CA GLU A 1 -10.04 -9.18 -35.99
C GLU A 1 -8.57 -8.83 -36.02
N TYR A 2 -8.20 -7.61 -35.61
CA TYR A 2 -6.82 -7.21 -35.46
C TYR A 2 -6.32 -7.85 -34.17
N GLY A 3 -5.48 -8.89 -34.26
CA GLY A 3 -4.83 -9.52 -33.12
C GLY A 3 -3.81 -8.58 -32.48
N ILE A 4 -4.27 -7.68 -31.61
CA ILE A 4 -3.40 -6.85 -30.79
C ILE A 4 -2.75 -7.77 -29.77
N GLN A 5 -1.45 -8.04 -29.92
CA GLN A 5 -0.69 -8.74 -28.89
C GLN A 5 -0.61 -7.87 -27.64
N ASN A 6 -1.26 -8.32 -26.59
CA ASN A 6 -1.18 -7.67 -25.31
C ASN A 6 0.21 -7.94 -24.69
N ILE A 7 1.05 -6.92 -24.58
CA ILE A 7 2.41 -7.03 -24.04
C ILE A 7 2.39 -7.36 -22.54
N ASN A 8 1.33 -6.95 -21.84
CA ASN A 8 1.10 -7.27 -20.44
C ASN A 8 0.02 -8.32 -20.28
N THR A 9 0.41 -9.58 -20.26
CA THR A 9 -0.52 -10.70 -20.08
C THR A 9 -1.13 -10.79 -18.69
N GLN A 10 -0.61 -10.06 -17.72
CA GLN A 10 -1.05 -10.10 -16.33
C GLN A 10 -1.59 -8.72 -15.89
N HIS A 11 -2.92 -8.61 -15.77
CA HIS A 11 -3.58 -7.35 -15.39
C HIS A 11 -3.38 -6.94 -13.93
N PHE A 12 -3.15 -7.90 -13.03
CA PHE A 12 -2.98 -7.63 -11.60
C PHE A 12 -1.88 -8.53 -11.02
N PHE A 13 -1.01 -7.92 -10.22
CA PHE A 13 -0.07 -8.67 -9.39
C PHE A 13 -0.70 -8.94 -8.03
N ASP A 14 -0.55 -10.19 -7.55
CA ASP A 14 -0.83 -10.52 -6.17
C ASP A 14 0.30 -9.92 -5.29
N LYS A 15 -0.08 -9.10 -4.31
CA LYS A 15 0.88 -8.38 -3.47
C LYS A 15 1.76 -9.30 -2.64
N TRP A 16 1.23 -10.47 -2.23
CA TRP A 16 2.02 -11.44 -1.51
C TRP A 16 3.03 -12.14 -2.42
N ASP A 17 2.58 -12.60 -3.59
CA ASP A 17 3.46 -13.30 -4.52
C ASP A 17 4.60 -12.39 -5.01
N LEU A 18 4.31 -11.10 -5.19
CA LEU A 18 5.33 -10.10 -5.50
C LEU A 18 6.33 -9.94 -4.34
N TYR A 19 5.82 -9.77 -3.12
CA TYR A 19 6.67 -9.67 -1.93
C TYR A 19 7.54 -10.92 -1.74
N ASP A 20 6.96 -12.11 -1.84
CA ASP A 20 7.67 -13.38 -1.69
C ASP A 20 8.82 -13.53 -2.70
N ARG A 21 8.59 -13.14 -3.94
CA ARG A 21 9.65 -13.14 -4.98
C ARG A 21 10.74 -12.12 -4.70
N LEU A 22 10.38 -10.88 -4.37
CA LEU A 22 11.33 -9.81 -4.12
C LEU A 22 12.14 -10.05 -2.84
N SER A 23 11.55 -10.64 -1.81
CA SER A 23 12.23 -10.94 -0.55
C SER A 23 13.35 -11.98 -0.67
N LYS A 24 13.37 -12.76 -1.75
CA LYS A 24 14.43 -13.71 -2.06
C LYS A 24 15.66 -13.06 -2.73
N VAL A 25 15.56 -11.80 -3.10
CA VAL A 25 16.65 -11.03 -3.72
C VAL A 25 17.39 -10.27 -2.63
N ALA A 26 18.60 -10.67 -2.30
CA ALA A 26 19.37 -10.15 -1.16
C ALA A 26 19.56 -8.62 -1.20
N THR A 27 19.73 -8.04 -2.39
CA THR A 27 19.88 -6.59 -2.57
C THR A 27 18.57 -5.82 -2.44
N VAL A 28 17.42 -6.47 -2.57
CA VAL A 28 16.09 -5.86 -2.51
C VAL A 28 15.47 -5.98 -1.11
N LEU A 29 15.72 -7.11 -0.44
CA LEU A 29 15.11 -7.41 0.86
C LEU A 29 15.23 -6.27 1.90
N PRO A 30 16.37 -5.59 2.07
CA PRO A 30 16.51 -4.49 3.03
C PRO A 30 15.60 -3.30 2.75
N HIS A 31 15.11 -3.18 1.52
CA HIS A 31 14.25 -2.08 1.07
C HIS A 31 12.76 -2.42 1.08
N LEU A 32 12.41 -3.66 1.46
CA LEU A 32 11.02 -4.08 1.57
C LEU A 32 10.49 -3.86 2.98
N PRO A 33 9.29 -3.29 3.13
CA PRO A 33 8.64 -3.26 4.44
C PRO A 33 8.30 -4.67 4.89
N VAL A 34 8.49 -4.95 6.18
CA VAL A 34 8.13 -6.26 6.75
C VAL A 34 6.67 -6.55 6.46
N THR A 35 6.41 -7.68 5.85
CA THR A 35 5.08 -8.08 5.36
C THR A 35 4.78 -9.50 5.78
N ALA A 36 3.57 -9.75 6.25
CA ALA A 36 3.05 -11.07 6.58
C ALA A 36 1.82 -11.37 5.71
N LYS A 37 1.72 -12.62 5.26
CA LYS A 37 0.51 -13.16 4.64
C LYS A 37 -0.47 -13.47 5.77
N ALA A 38 -1.73 -13.08 5.59
CA ALA A 38 -2.74 -13.28 6.62
C ALA A 38 -4.06 -13.76 6.03
N HIS A 39 -4.74 -14.59 6.80
CA HIS A 39 -6.08 -15.08 6.52
C HIS A 39 -7.07 -14.68 7.62
N ASP A 40 -6.56 -14.27 8.77
CA ASP A 40 -7.34 -13.86 9.93
C ASP A 40 -6.69 -12.67 10.66
N VAL A 41 -7.34 -12.21 11.70
CA VAL A 41 -6.91 -11.05 12.48
C VAL A 41 -5.70 -11.30 13.37
N THR A 42 -5.35 -12.54 13.65
CA THR A 42 -4.24 -12.89 14.56
C THR A 42 -2.93 -12.32 14.06
N ASN A 43 -2.67 -12.42 12.76
CA ASN A 43 -1.46 -11.84 12.15
C ASN A 43 -1.45 -10.30 12.25
N ILE A 44 -2.62 -9.66 12.23
CA ILE A 44 -2.71 -8.20 12.38
C ILE A 44 -2.28 -7.81 13.80
N PHE A 45 -2.81 -8.47 14.84
CA PHE A 45 -2.43 -8.19 16.21
C PHE A 45 -0.96 -8.52 16.51
N GLN A 46 -0.42 -9.60 15.97
CA GLN A 46 1.00 -9.92 16.07
C GLN A 46 1.87 -8.78 15.50
N MET A 47 1.52 -8.28 14.33
CA MET A 47 2.23 -7.19 13.68
C MET A 47 2.04 -5.85 14.42
N LEU A 48 0.83 -5.56 14.93
CA LEU A 48 0.55 -4.37 15.73
C LEU A 48 1.33 -4.38 17.04
N ASN A 49 1.40 -5.51 17.73
CA ASN A 49 2.17 -5.66 18.97
C ASN A 49 3.67 -5.44 18.74
N ARG A 50 4.18 -5.86 17.58
CA ARG A 50 5.60 -5.73 17.25
C ARG A 50 5.99 -4.35 16.71
N TYR A 51 5.13 -3.71 15.93
CA TYR A 51 5.48 -2.51 15.16
C TYR A 51 4.64 -1.28 15.46
N GLY A 52 3.56 -1.41 16.23
CA GLY A 52 2.65 -0.34 16.61
C GLY A 52 1.74 0.16 15.48
N ARG A 53 2.22 0.17 14.23
CA ARG A 53 1.48 0.70 13.07
C ARG A 53 1.63 -0.22 11.86
N VAL A 54 0.50 -0.57 11.25
CA VAL A 54 0.46 -1.48 10.09
C VAL A 54 -0.53 -1.01 9.03
N TYR A 55 -0.29 -1.46 7.80
CA TYR A 55 -1.26 -1.46 6.72
C TYR A 55 -1.79 -2.87 6.49
N VAL A 56 -3.10 -3.00 6.38
CA VAL A 56 -3.76 -4.23 5.94
C VAL A 56 -4.28 -3.98 4.53
N LYS A 57 -3.96 -4.89 3.61
CA LYS A 57 -4.26 -4.72 2.18
C LYS A 57 -4.79 -6.03 1.62
N THR A 58 -5.84 -5.99 0.82
CA THR A 58 -6.23 -7.16 0.02
C THR A 58 -5.07 -7.56 -0.89
N ARG A 59 -4.85 -8.86 -1.06
CA ARG A 59 -3.75 -9.36 -1.92
C ARG A 59 -3.90 -8.87 -3.36
N ARG A 60 -5.12 -8.81 -3.87
CA ARG A 60 -5.45 -8.29 -5.20
C ARG A 60 -6.23 -6.99 -5.05
N GLY A 61 -6.03 -6.05 -5.96
CA GLY A 61 -6.65 -4.73 -5.95
C GLY A 61 -5.66 -3.62 -6.24
N SER A 62 -6.17 -2.47 -6.65
CA SER A 62 -5.41 -1.29 -7.06
C SER A 62 -6.06 -0.01 -6.52
N CYS A 63 -5.47 1.15 -6.81
CA CYS A 63 -6.04 2.47 -6.51
C CYS A 63 -6.38 2.71 -5.03
N GLY A 64 -5.65 2.06 -4.10
CA GLY A 64 -5.92 2.21 -2.66
C GLY A 64 -7.18 1.51 -2.15
N LEU A 65 -7.93 0.85 -3.04
CA LEU A 65 -9.09 0.05 -2.64
C LEU A 65 -8.64 -1.16 -1.82
N GLY A 66 -9.35 -1.44 -0.71
CA GLY A 66 -9.00 -2.53 0.17
C GLY A 66 -7.70 -2.30 0.96
N VAL A 67 -7.37 -1.03 1.23
CA VAL A 67 -6.24 -0.64 2.10
C VAL A 67 -6.77 0.07 3.33
N ILE A 68 -6.38 -0.43 4.48
CA ILE A 68 -6.63 0.20 5.77
C ILE A 68 -5.32 0.39 6.53
N ARG A 69 -5.24 1.42 7.35
CA ARG A 69 -4.15 1.64 8.29
C ARG A 69 -4.67 1.43 9.69
N ILE A 70 -3.90 0.73 10.51
CA ILE A 70 -4.23 0.50 11.92
C ILE A 70 -3.03 0.92 12.76
N GLU A 71 -3.31 1.61 13.86
CA GLU A 71 -2.34 2.08 14.83
C GLU A 71 -2.76 1.62 16.23
N LYS A 72 -1.86 0.98 16.94
CA LYS A 72 -2.05 0.61 18.33
C LYS A 72 -1.85 1.84 19.20
N ILE A 73 -2.88 2.26 19.93
CA ILE A 73 -2.85 3.41 20.85
C ILE A 73 -2.53 2.94 22.26
N THR A 74 -3.22 1.89 22.72
CA THR A 74 -2.96 1.19 23.99
C THR A 74 -2.97 -0.32 23.71
N ASP A 75 -2.90 -1.13 24.77
CA ASP A 75 -2.97 -2.59 24.60
C ASP A 75 -4.34 -3.07 24.12
N ASP A 76 -5.41 -2.34 24.36
CA ASP A 76 -6.76 -2.69 23.94
C ASP A 76 -7.46 -1.60 23.10
N THR A 77 -6.74 -0.56 22.68
CA THR A 77 -7.33 0.51 21.87
C THR A 77 -6.52 0.70 20.60
N PHE A 78 -7.21 0.66 19.47
CA PHE A 78 -6.64 0.76 18.14
C PHE A 78 -7.33 1.87 17.35
N ARG A 79 -6.55 2.66 16.63
CA ARG A 79 -7.08 3.63 15.67
C ARG A 79 -7.07 3.03 14.28
N TYR A 80 -8.22 3.00 13.67
CA TYR A 80 -8.46 2.47 12.35
C TYR A 80 -8.69 3.62 11.36
N TYR A 81 -7.98 3.60 10.25
CA TYR A 81 -8.12 4.60 9.19
C TYR A 81 -8.51 3.91 7.89
N TYR A 82 -9.50 4.45 7.23
CA TYR A 82 -9.95 3.98 5.92
C TYR A 82 -10.37 5.14 5.03
N SER A 83 -10.33 4.93 3.73
CA SER A 83 -10.83 5.89 2.76
C SER A 83 -12.10 5.38 2.11
N ARG A 84 -13.11 6.24 2.03
CA ARG A 84 -14.37 5.96 1.34
C ARG A 84 -14.72 7.18 0.48
N SER A 85 -14.94 6.96 -0.82
CA SER A 85 -15.27 8.03 -1.78
C SER A 85 -14.26 9.19 -1.80
N GLY A 86 -12.98 8.90 -1.50
CA GLY A 86 -11.91 9.91 -1.46
C GLY A 86 -11.81 10.70 -0.15
N GLU A 87 -12.70 10.44 0.80
CA GLU A 87 -12.63 11.00 2.15
C GLU A 87 -11.94 10.02 3.10
N LEU A 88 -11.20 10.57 4.05
CA LEU A 88 -10.52 9.83 5.10
C LEU A 88 -11.38 9.79 6.36
N PHE A 89 -11.59 8.61 6.88
CA PHE A 89 -12.26 8.37 8.15
C PHE A 89 -11.28 7.74 9.14
N SER A 90 -11.43 8.06 10.41
CA SER A 90 -10.71 7.39 11.49
C SER A 90 -11.64 7.16 12.68
N GLU A 91 -11.54 5.98 13.25
CA GLU A 91 -12.34 5.55 14.39
C GLU A 91 -11.44 4.82 15.40
N LEU A 92 -11.84 4.83 16.67
CA LEU A 92 -11.18 4.07 17.72
C LEU A 92 -12.01 2.81 18.01
N PHE A 93 -11.32 1.69 18.10
CA PHE A 93 -11.90 0.38 18.37
C PHE A 93 -11.15 -0.33 19.49
N SER A 94 -11.87 -1.09 20.29
CA SER A 94 -11.30 -2.16 21.12
C SER A 94 -10.82 -3.33 20.24
N ALA A 95 -10.08 -4.25 20.81
CA ALA A 95 -9.61 -5.43 20.07
C ALA A 95 -10.77 -6.27 19.50
N SER A 96 -11.88 -6.40 20.24
CA SER A 96 -13.07 -7.13 19.78
C SER A 96 -13.78 -6.44 18.63
N GLU A 97 -13.97 -5.13 18.71
CA GLU A 97 -14.59 -4.33 17.67
C GLU A 97 -13.74 -4.31 16.40
N LEU A 98 -12.40 -4.13 16.54
CA LEU A 98 -11.47 -4.19 15.42
C LEU A 98 -11.54 -5.56 14.72
N THR A 99 -11.62 -6.65 15.50
CA THR A 99 -11.78 -8.01 14.96
C THR A 99 -13.06 -8.12 14.13
N ALA A 100 -14.19 -7.63 14.65
CA ALA A 100 -15.47 -7.67 13.96
C ALA A 100 -15.45 -6.84 12.66
N VAL A 101 -14.89 -5.63 12.69
CA VAL A 101 -14.78 -4.75 11.52
C VAL A 101 -13.90 -5.37 10.45
N ILE A 102 -12.74 -5.89 10.81
CA ILE A 102 -11.83 -6.53 9.84
C ILE A 102 -12.45 -7.77 9.23
N SER A 103 -13.07 -8.63 10.04
CA SER A 103 -13.75 -9.83 9.57
C SER A 103 -14.88 -9.48 8.60
N ARG A 104 -15.61 -8.41 8.86
CA ARG A 104 -16.67 -7.91 7.98
C ARG A 104 -16.13 -7.31 6.70
N TYR A 105 -15.01 -6.55 6.77
CA TYR A 105 -14.45 -5.81 5.64
C TYR A 105 -13.75 -6.72 4.64
N PHE A 106 -12.94 -7.66 5.13
CA PHE A 106 -12.20 -8.58 4.27
C PHE A 106 -12.96 -9.89 4.01
N GLY A 107 -13.89 -10.25 4.92
CA GLY A 107 -14.59 -11.52 4.83
C GLY A 107 -13.60 -12.68 4.78
N ARG A 108 -13.73 -13.54 3.74
CA ARG A 108 -12.80 -14.65 3.49
C ARG A 108 -11.70 -14.29 2.48
N MET A 109 -11.58 -13.04 2.09
CA MET A 109 -10.56 -12.63 1.12
C MET A 109 -9.16 -12.67 1.76
N PRO A 110 -8.18 -13.27 1.10
CA PRO A 110 -6.82 -13.25 1.60
C PRO A 110 -6.24 -11.83 1.55
N PHE A 111 -5.51 -11.48 2.59
CA PHE A 111 -4.88 -10.16 2.71
C PHE A 111 -3.43 -10.28 3.17
N ILE A 112 -2.71 -9.18 3.14
CA ILE A 112 -1.39 -9.01 3.72
C ILE A 112 -1.43 -7.95 4.81
N VAL A 113 -0.57 -8.14 5.80
CA VAL A 113 -0.28 -7.14 6.83
C VAL A 113 1.15 -6.66 6.62
N GLN A 114 1.33 -5.37 6.60
CA GLN A 114 2.60 -4.74 6.28
C GLN A 114 2.96 -3.68 7.32
N LYS A 115 4.17 -3.74 7.87
CA LYS A 115 4.69 -2.69 8.75
C LYS A 115 4.59 -1.34 8.03
N GLN A 116 4.07 -0.32 8.72
CA GLN A 116 4.13 1.04 8.20
C GLN A 116 5.59 1.48 8.13
N ILE A 117 5.98 2.07 7.02
CA ILE A 117 7.23 2.82 6.88
C ILE A 117 6.92 4.31 6.99
N ASP A 118 7.85 5.08 7.54
CA ASP A 118 7.73 6.53 7.58
C ASP A 118 8.13 7.09 6.21
N LEU A 119 7.17 7.67 5.53
CA LEU A 119 7.35 8.31 4.22
C LEU A 119 7.81 9.75 4.39
N LEU A 120 8.44 10.30 3.37
CA LEU A 120 8.70 11.73 3.27
C LEU A 120 7.39 12.50 3.40
N LYS A 121 7.45 13.69 3.99
CA LYS A 121 6.30 14.56 4.19
C LYS A 121 6.63 15.98 3.74
N LYS A 122 5.63 16.63 3.17
CA LYS A 122 5.59 18.07 2.92
C LYS A 122 4.23 18.58 3.40
N ASP A 123 4.21 19.56 4.26
CA ASP A 123 2.98 20.20 4.77
C ASP A 123 1.91 19.20 5.24
N GLN A 124 2.29 18.23 6.09
CA GLN A 124 1.41 17.16 6.61
C GLN A 124 0.98 16.11 5.58
N SER A 125 1.38 16.26 4.32
CA SER A 125 1.10 15.31 3.25
C SER A 125 2.24 14.33 3.08
N ILE A 126 1.93 13.06 2.94
CA ILE A 126 2.93 12.03 2.61
C ILE A 126 3.27 12.10 1.12
N ILE A 127 4.53 11.79 0.82
CA ILE A 127 5.06 11.77 -0.54
C ILE A 127 5.49 10.35 -0.87
N ASP A 128 5.12 9.87 -2.05
CA ASP A 128 5.72 8.69 -2.65
C ASP A 128 6.25 9.01 -4.07
N PHE A 129 7.15 8.16 -4.53
CA PHE A 129 7.73 8.28 -5.86
C PHE A 129 7.27 7.11 -6.73
N ARG A 130 6.77 7.44 -7.91
CA ARG A 130 6.42 6.47 -8.93
C ARG A 130 7.47 6.48 -10.02
N ARG A 131 8.10 5.34 -10.24
CA ARG A 131 9.06 5.14 -11.33
C ARG A 131 8.47 4.17 -12.34
N GLU A 132 8.37 4.61 -13.58
CA GLU A 132 7.89 3.79 -14.68
C GLU A 132 9.07 3.14 -15.38
N VAL A 133 8.96 1.84 -15.58
CA VAL A 133 10.02 1.04 -16.22
C VAL A 133 9.39 0.25 -17.36
N GLN A 134 9.96 0.38 -18.53
CA GLN A 134 9.48 -0.27 -19.75
C GLN A 134 10.64 -0.93 -20.52
N LYS A 135 10.32 -1.88 -21.38
CA LYS A 135 11.26 -2.37 -22.37
C LYS A 135 11.31 -1.41 -23.54
N ASN A 136 12.50 -1.01 -23.94
CA ASN A 136 12.74 -0.25 -25.19
C ASN A 136 12.69 -1.17 -26.42
N GLY A 137 12.91 -0.59 -27.60
CA GLY A 137 12.97 -1.33 -28.87
C GLY A 137 14.00 -2.46 -28.92
N ASP A 138 15.07 -2.37 -28.13
CA ASP A 138 16.11 -3.41 -28.03
C ASP A 138 15.78 -4.46 -26.96
N GLY A 139 14.62 -4.40 -26.32
CA GLY A 139 14.21 -5.30 -25.24
C GLY A 139 14.86 -5.02 -23.87
N ARG A 140 15.59 -3.91 -23.70
CA ARG A 140 16.24 -3.49 -22.45
C ARG A 140 15.25 -2.75 -21.57
N LEU A 141 15.30 -3.00 -20.26
CA LEU A 141 14.53 -2.23 -19.28
C LEU A 141 15.11 -0.82 -19.15
N VAL A 142 14.27 0.18 -19.37
CA VAL A 142 14.63 1.60 -19.24
C VAL A 142 13.59 2.30 -18.36
N ILE A 143 14.04 3.32 -17.63
CA ILE A 143 13.15 4.19 -16.86
C ILE A 143 12.60 5.22 -17.84
N THR A 144 11.27 5.25 -17.99
CA THR A 144 10.58 6.15 -18.90
C THR A 144 9.98 7.37 -18.20
N GLY A 145 9.86 7.32 -16.87
CA GLY A 145 9.38 8.44 -16.09
C GLY A 145 9.61 8.23 -14.60
N THR A 146 9.72 9.34 -13.88
CA THR A 146 9.70 9.37 -12.42
C THR A 146 8.85 10.55 -11.99
N THR A 147 7.84 10.30 -11.16
CA THR A 147 6.94 11.32 -10.65
C THR A 147 6.87 11.27 -9.13
N ALA A 148 6.82 12.43 -8.48
CA ALA A 148 6.46 12.56 -7.08
C ALA A 148 4.94 12.68 -6.97
N ARG A 149 4.35 11.95 -6.03
CA ARG A 149 2.92 12.03 -5.73
C ARG A 149 2.75 12.53 -4.31
N ILE A 150 1.96 13.58 -4.14
CA ILE A 150 1.67 14.17 -2.85
C ILE A 150 0.26 13.76 -2.45
N GLY A 151 0.12 13.12 -1.30
CA GLY A 151 -1.17 12.75 -0.73
C GLY A 151 -1.87 13.95 -0.12
N LYS A 152 -3.17 13.82 0.17
CA LYS A 152 -3.88 14.83 0.95
C LYS A 152 -3.28 14.94 2.36
N PRO A 153 -3.32 16.13 2.99
CA PRO A 153 -2.90 16.28 4.38
C PRO A 153 -3.56 15.24 5.29
N HIS A 154 -2.76 14.67 6.18
CA HIS A 154 -3.17 13.62 7.12
C HIS A 154 -3.64 12.30 6.50
N SER A 155 -3.68 12.16 5.17
CA SER A 155 -4.02 10.89 4.52
C SER A 155 -2.94 9.84 4.76
N PRO A 156 -3.29 8.60 5.10
CA PRO A 156 -2.34 7.50 5.20
C PRO A 156 -1.90 6.96 3.83
N ILE A 157 -2.49 7.44 2.74
CA ILE A 157 -2.29 6.95 1.37
C ILE A 157 -1.95 8.13 0.48
N ALA A 158 -0.81 8.06 -0.23
CA ALA A 158 -0.42 9.08 -1.21
C ALA A 158 -1.25 9.02 -2.50
N SER A 159 -1.80 7.85 -2.83
CA SER A 159 -2.59 7.66 -4.04
C SER A 159 -4.06 7.94 -3.76
N ASN A 160 -4.56 9.06 -4.24
CA ASN A 160 -5.99 9.28 -4.41
C ASN A 160 -6.40 8.94 -5.85
N THR A 161 -7.63 8.44 -6.00
CA THR A 161 -8.27 8.20 -7.30
C THR A 161 -8.53 9.48 -8.11
N ARG A 162 -8.26 10.63 -7.56
CA ARG A 162 -8.26 11.93 -8.25
C ARG A 162 -6.84 12.47 -8.27
N MET A 163 -6.30 12.56 -9.45
CA MET A 163 -4.96 13.02 -9.83
C MET A 163 -4.77 14.50 -9.48
N GLU A 164 -4.62 14.85 -8.21
CA GLU A 164 -4.50 16.28 -7.91
C GLU A 164 -3.05 16.76 -7.93
N ASP A 165 -2.03 15.93 -7.63
CA ASP A 165 -0.67 16.45 -7.57
C ASP A 165 0.38 15.42 -8.06
N TYR A 166 0.66 15.43 -9.34
CA TYR A 166 1.80 14.74 -9.95
C TYR A 166 2.84 15.77 -10.38
N TYR A 167 4.01 15.69 -9.82
CA TYR A 167 5.13 16.54 -10.20
C TYR A 167 6.22 15.69 -10.86
N PRO A 168 6.75 16.08 -12.03
CA PRO A 168 8.03 15.56 -12.50
C PRO A 168 9.07 15.70 -11.39
N ILE A 169 9.97 14.72 -11.27
CA ILE A 169 10.87 14.69 -10.11
C ILE A 169 11.84 15.87 -10.07
N ASP A 170 12.23 16.38 -11.21
CA ASP A 170 13.05 17.59 -11.37
C ASP A 170 12.35 18.83 -10.77
N GLN A 171 11.06 19.01 -11.04
CA GLN A 171 10.27 20.09 -10.47
C GLN A 171 9.98 19.92 -8.96
N PHE A 172 10.13 18.71 -8.43
CA PHE A 172 9.91 18.44 -7.02
C PHE A 172 11.16 18.69 -6.16
N LEU A 173 12.35 18.58 -6.76
CA LEU A 173 13.64 18.74 -6.06
C LEU A 173 14.12 20.20 -6.00
N GLU A 174 13.47 21.11 -6.72
CA GLU A 174 13.66 22.56 -6.61
C GLU A 174 12.90 23.14 -5.40
#